data_ecab63797da0788f6f11fd0f35352d7b
#
_entry.id   ecab63797da0788f6f11fd0f35352d7b
#
_cell.length_a   1.000
_cell.length_b   1.000
_cell.length_c   1.000
_cell.angle_alpha   90.00
_cell.angle_beta   90.00
_cell.angle_gamma   90.00
#
_symmetry.space_group_name_H-M   'P 1'
#
loop_
_entity.id
_entity.type
_entity.pdbx_description
1 polymer ?
#
loop_
_entity_poly.entity_id
_entity_poly.type
_entity_poly.pdbx_seq_one_letter_code
_entity_poly.pdbx_strand_id
1 'polypeptide(L)'
;STQTAKEMASGALAAAKADVAVSITGIAGPDGGTARKPVGLVYIGCSVQGHTIAQEYRFSGNREKIRDNAVSAALTLTRRCILENCSKKE
;
A
#
# COMPACT_ATOMS: atom_id res chain seq x y z
N SER A 1 3.21 9.35 2.07
CA SER A 1 4.23 9.30 1.02
C SER A 1 4.70 7.87 0.82
N THR A 2 5.41 7.66 -0.26
CA THR A 2 5.97 6.35 -0.56
C THR A 2 6.98 5.94 0.50
N GLN A 3 7.82 6.86 0.92
CA GLN A 3 8.81 6.57 1.93
C GLN A 3 8.16 6.23 3.26
N THR A 4 7.12 6.95 3.63
CA THR A 4 6.38 6.67 4.86
C THR A 4 5.76 5.27 4.81
N ALA A 5 5.19 4.90 3.67
CA ALA A 5 4.60 3.57 3.53
C ALA A 5 5.67 2.48 3.68
N LYS A 6 6.85 2.70 3.10
CA LYS A 6 7.94 1.74 3.25
C LYS A 6 8.38 1.61 4.70
N GLU A 7 8.49 2.74 5.39
CA GLU A 7 8.93 2.74 6.78
C GLU A 7 7.91 2.03 7.66
N MET A 8 6.64 2.27 7.43
CA MET A 8 5.60 1.62 8.21
C MET A 8 5.60 0.10 7.98
N ALA A 9 5.76 -0.33 6.74
CA ALA A 9 5.79 -1.75 6.44
C ALA A 9 7.02 -2.42 7.08
N SER A 10 8.18 -1.78 6.98
CA SER A 10 9.40 -2.33 7.55
C SER A 10 9.32 -2.37 9.07
N GLY A 11 8.78 -1.32 9.69
CA GLY A 11 8.62 -1.28 11.13
C GLY A 11 7.65 -2.33 11.63
N ALA A 12 6.56 -2.52 10.93
CA ALA A 12 5.58 -3.53 11.32
C ALA A 12 6.19 -4.94 11.22
N LEU A 13 6.96 -5.18 10.18
CA LEU A 13 7.63 -6.47 10.00
C LEU A 13 8.59 -6.73 11.15
N ALA A 14 9.42 -5.76 11.48
CA ALA A 14 10.39 -5.91 12.55
C ALA A 14 9.71 -6.12 13.90
N ALA A 15 8.66 -5.35 14.17
CA ALA A 15 7.98 -5.43 15.45
C ALA A 15 7.22 -6.73 15.63
N ALA A 16 6.61 -7.22 14.57
CA ALA A 16 5.81 -8.43 14.63
C ALA A 16 6.59 -9.71 14.35
N LYS A 17 7.83 -9.56 13.87
CA LYS A 17 8.64 -10.70 13.46
C LYS A 17 7.91 -11.56 12.44
N ALA A 18 7.19 -10.89 11.55
CA ALA A 18 6.43 -11.58 10.52
C ALA A 18 7.28 -11.68 9.25
N ASP A 19 6.91 -12.59 8.37
CA ASP A 19 7.61 -12.75 7.10
C ASP A 19 7.19 -11.70 6.09
N VAL A 20 5.97 -11.22 6.18
CA VAL A 20 5.41 -10.25 5.25
C VAL A 20 4.65 -9.19 6.03
N ALA A 21 4.88 -7.95 5.69
CA ALA A 21 4.12 -6.84 6.27
C ALA A 21 3.65 -5.91 5.17
N VAL A 22 2.44 -5.41 5.31
CA VAL A 22 1.84 -4.51 4.35
C VAL A 22 1.29 -3.31 5.10
N SER A 23 1.50 -2.14 4.54
CA SER A 23 0.93 -0.92 5.11
C SER A 23 0.17 -0.16 4.03
N ILE A 24 -0.92 0.43 4.43
CA ILE A 24 -1.72 1.27 3.55
C ILE A 24 -1.90 2.59 4.25
N THR A 25 -1.40 3.65 3.63
CA THR A 25 -1.61 4.99 4.16
C THR A 25 -2.18 5.84 3.06
N GLY A 26 -3.10 6.70 3.40
CA GLY A 26 -3.65 7.52 2.36
C GLY A 26 -4.77 8.39 2.83
N ILE A 27 -5.22 9.14 1.92
CA ILE A 27 -6.28 10.08 2.15
C ILE A 27 -7.46 9.63 1.34
N ALA A 28 -8.51 9.37 2.04
CA ALA A 28 -9.72 8.91 1.40
C ALA A 28 -10.44 10.11 0.83
N GLY A 29 -10.10 10.45 -0.34
CA GLY A 29 -10.82 11.47 -1.05
C GLY A 29 -10.76 12.84 -0.43
N PRO A 30 -11.11 13.83 -1.17
CA PRO A 30 -11.19 15.16 -0.63
C PRO A 30 -12.39 15.25 0.25
N ASP A 31 -12.21 15.98 1.30
CA ASP A 31 -13.30 16.24 2.14
C ASP A 31 -14.30 17.04 1.44
N GLY A 32 -15.41 16.56 1.54
CA GLY A 32 -16.64 17.09 1.21
C GLY A 32 -16.79 18.43 0.63
N GLY A 33 -15.99 18.95 0.23
CA GLY A 33 -16.25 20.20 -0.24
C GLY A 33 -16.45 20.33 -1.67
N THR A 34 -16.03 19.40 -2.38
CA THR A 34 -16.09 19.62 -3.81
C THR A 34 -17.09 18.70 -4.41
N ALA A 35 -17.79 19.23 -5.34
CA ALA A 35 -18.73 18.46 -6.12
C ALA A 35 -18.01 17.64 -7.18
N ARG A 36 -16.72 17.70 -7.20
CA ARG A 36 -16.00 16.97 -8.23
C ARG A 36 -15.79 15.54 -7.82
N LYS A 37 -15.38 14.72 -8.78
CA LYS A 37 -15.13 13.32 -8.51
C LYS A 37 -14.12 13.18 -7.40
N PRO A 38 -14.44 12.47 -6.35
CA PRO A 38 -13.49 12.25 -5.29
C PRO A 38 -12.29 11.48 -5.81
N VAL A 39 -11.13 11.86 -5.34
CA VAL A 39 -9.90 11.18 -5.70
C VAL A 39 -9.20 10.80 -4.40
N GLY A 40 -8.84 9.56 -4.27
CA GLY A 40 -8.08 9.11 -3.13
C GLY A 40 -6.65 8.85 -3.52
N LEU A 41 -5.74 9.42 -2.77
CA LEU A 41 -4.31 9.18 -2.96
C LEU A 41 -3.89 8.18 -1.91
N VAL A 42 -3.42 7.03 -2.34
CA VAL A 42 -3.10 5.94 -1.43
C VAL A 42 -1.68 5.47 -1.68
N TYR A 43 -0.94 5.31 -0.60
CA TYR A 43 0.41 4.76 -0.67
C TYR A 43 0.39 3.39 0.00
N ILE A 44 0.89 2.39 -0.70
CA ILE A 44 0.91 1.03 -0.19
C ILE A 44 2.35 0.57 -0.14
N GLY A 45 2.76 0.09 1.02
CA GLY A 45 4.09 -0.45 1.20
C GLY A 45 4.01 -1.92 1.55
N CYS A 46 4.98 -2.68 1.11
CA CYS A 46 5.06 -4.10 1.41
C CYS A 46 6.52 -4.46 1.69
N SER A 47 6.73 -5.22 2.74
CA SER A 47 8.07 -5.66 3.12
C SER A 47 8.10 -7.17 3.29
N VAL A 48 9.06 -7.82 2.63
CA VAL A 48 9.25 -9.26 2.71
C VAL A 48 10.73 -9.51 2.92
N GLN A 49 11.09 -10.01 4.09
CA GLN A 49 12.47 -10.41 4.39
C GLN A 49 13.50 -9.36 3.97
N GLY A 50 13.25 -8.13 4.35
CA GLY A 50 14.17 -7.04 4.05
C GLY A 50 13.99 -6.38 2.70
N HIS A 51 13.20 -6.96 1.85
CA HIS A 51 12.89 -6.35 0.56
C HIS A 51 11.61 -5.53 0.71
N THR A 52 11.72 -4.23 0.55
CA THR A 52 10.59 -3.33 0.77
C THR A 52 10.30 -2.56 -0.50
N ILE A 53 9.04 -2.56 -0.92
CA ILE A 53 8.60 -1.77 -2.06
C ILE A 53 7.40 -0.93 -1.63
N ALA A 54 7.18 0.14 -2.36
CA ALA A 54 6.03 0.99 -2.10
C ALA A 54 5.56 1.60 -3.41
N GLN A 55 4.29 1.87 -3.46
CA GLN A 55 3.67 2.36 -4.69
C GLN A 55 2.62 3.39 -4.34
N GLU A 56 2.54 4.42 -5.16
CA GLU A 56 1.49 5.41 -5.06
C GLU A 56 0.36 5.04 -5.99
N TYR A 57 -0.86 5.18 -5.51
CA TYR A 57 -2.05 4.90 -6.31
C TYR A 57 -3.00 6.07 -6.22
N ARG A 58 -3.71 6.31 -7.29
CA ARG A 58 -4.76 7.32 -7.32
C ARG A 58 -6.03 6.64 -7.78
N PHE A 59 -6.99 6.56 -6.88
CA PHE A 59 -8.27 5.95 -7.19
C PHE A 59 -9.35 7.02 -7.18
N SER A 60 -10.35 6.84 -8.00
CA SER A 60 -11.47 7.76 -8.04
C SER A 60 -12.74 7.01 -7.69
N GLY A 61 -13.74 7.76 -7.30
CA GLY A 61 -15.01 7.19 -6.90
C GLY A 61 -15.35 7.58 -5.48
N ASN A 62 -16.34 6.92 -4.91
CA ASN A 62 -16.70 7.20 -3.52
C ASN A 62 -15.72 6.50 -2.57
N ARG A 63 -15.89 6.77 -1.30
CA ARG A 63 -14.97 6.25 -0.29
C ARG A 63 -14.91 4.72 -0.31
N GLU A 64 -16.04 4.08 -0.51
CA GLU A 64 -16.09 2.63 -0.53
C GLU A 64 -15.31 2.06 -1.71
N LYS A 65 -15.48 2.65 -2.89
CA LYS A 65 -14.74 2.22 -4.07
C LYS A 65 -13.25 2.43 -3.91
N ILE A 66 -12.87 3.56 -3.34
CA ILE A 66 -11.45 3.86 -3.11
C ILE A 66 -10.87 2.82 -2.16
N ARG A 67 -11.61 2.48 -1.11
CA ARG A 67 -11.15 1.49 -0.15
C ARG A 67 -11.02 0.11 -0.81
N ASP A 68 -12.02 -0.29 -1.57
CA ASP A 68 -11.98 -1.60 -2.23
C ASP A 68 -10.82 -1.69 -3.20
N ASN A 69 -10.58 -0.62 -3.95
CA ASN A 69 -9.47 -0.60 -4.88
C ASN A 69 -8.14 -0.63 -4.16
N ALA A 70 -8.05 0.02 -3.01
CA ALA A 70 -6.82 0.02 -2.22
C ALA A 70 -6.51 -1.38 -1.70
N VAL A 71 -7.53 -2.11 -1.24
CA VAL A 71 -7.33 -3.48 -0.77
C VAL A 71 -6.87 -4.37 -1.92
N SER A 72 -7.52 -4.25 -3.06
CA SER A 72 -7.14 -5.04 -4.22
C SER A 72 -5.70 -4.74 -4.66
N ALA A 73 -5.34 -3.47 -4.67
CA ALA A 73 -3.99 -3.07 -5.03
C ALA A 73 -2.97 -3.58 -4.03
N ALA A 74 -3.32 -3.58 -2.75
CA ALA A 74 -2.42 -4.07 -1.71
C ALA A 74 -2.15 -5.57 -1.88
N LEU A 75 -3.17 -6.34 -2.22
CA LEU A 75 -3.01 -7.76 -2.45
C LEU A 75 -2.11 -8.02 -3.66
N THR A 76 -2.32 -7.25 -4.73
CA THR A 76 -1.51 -7.39 -5.94
C THR A 76 -0.06 -7.02 -5.67
N LEU A 77 0.17 -5.92 -4.94
CA LEU A 77 1.50 -5.48 -4.63
C LEU A 77 2.22 -6.48 -3.73
N THR A 78 1.50 -7.04 -2.77
CA THR A 78 2.05 -8.04 -1.87
C THR A 78 2.50 -9.26 -2.65
N ARG A 79 1.67 -9.72 -3.56
CA ARG A 79 2.03 -10.86 -4.40
C ARG A 79 3.29 -10.58 -5.20
N ARG A 80 3.38 -9.39 -5.79
CA ARG A 80 4.56 -9.01 -6.55
C ARG A 80 5.81 -8.97 -5.67
N CYS A 81 5.67 -8.42 -4.48
CA CYS A 81 6.78 -8.31 -3.54
C CYS A 81 7.31 -9.70 -3.16
N ILE A 82 6.41 -10.62 -2.90
CA ILE A 82 6.78 -11.99 -2.55
C ILE A 82 7.50 -12.65 -3.71
N LEU A 83 6.96 -12.52 -4.91
CA LEU A 83 7.56 -13.14 -6.08
C LEU A 83 8.94 -12.55 -6.39
N GLU A 84 9.09 -11.24 -6.25
CA GLU A 84 10.37 -10.60 -6.48
C GLU A 84 11.39 -11.05 -5.46
N ASN A 85 10.96 -11.17 -4.21
CA ASN A 85 11.87 -11.62 -3.16
C ASN A 85 12.33 -13.07 -3.40
N CYS A 86 11.41 -13.93 -3.81
CA CYS A 86 11.77 -15.30 -4.12
C CYS A 86 12.74 -15.36 -5.29
N SER A 87 12.53 -14.55 -6.32
CA SER A 87 13.43 -14.52 -7.46
C SER A 87 14.82 -14.10 -7.05
N LYS A 88 14.92 -13.16 -6.13
CA LYS A 88 16.22 -12.65 -5.68
C LYS A 88 17.02 -13.67 -4.90
N LYS A 89 16.35 -14.63 -4.31
CA LYS A 89 17.03 -15.64 -3.53
C LYS A 89 17.74 -16.68 -4.36
N GLU A 90 17.41 -16.74 -5.61
CA GLU A 90 18.08 -17.64 -6.51
C GLU A 90 19.31 -16.99 -7.11
#